data_c38405c3711a79f6812d2f39b8d39964
#
_entry.id   c38405c3711a79f6812d2f39b8d39964
#
_cell.length_a   1.000
_cell.length_b   1.000
_cell.length_c   1.000
_cell.angle_alpha   90.00
_cell.angle_beta   90.00
_cell.angle_gamma   90.00
#
_symmetry.space_group_name_H-M   'P 1'
#
loop_
_entity.id
_entity.type
_entity.pdbx_description
1 polymer ?
#
loop_
_entity_poly.entity_id
_entity_poly.type
_entity_poly.pdbx_seq_one_letter_code
_entity_poly.pdbx_strand_id
1 'polypeptide(L)'
;MNTRITELIARRIWDSRGRPTVEVEVHCAGGARGRGIAPAGASCGSNEAVELRDGGALFGGYGVATALANVAREIRPALVGQDVLDQAGIDAMLIALDGTPNKSRLGGNAIIATSMAVLDAAAASQQLPLWRYLAGDKPVCLPLPEIQIFGGGAHAGRRIDIQDLLVMPVAASSMDEALAMVAEVYRAAGELMTAAGKRAGVADEGGWWPDFASNEEALQMLTRSIEKAGYGNGEVMISLDIAASEFGSGGQYRPGLEQRSFDSAQWCEVLLRWVAQYPILSIEDPVAEDDTAGMIAFTAAAGARIQVIGDDYLVTNAGRVREAAAQRACNAALIKPNQAGTISETLAALDAAKACGFSTIVSARSGESEDVMIAHLAVGWNAGQLKVGSFARSERMAKWNELLRIEEALGSAAQYAGVAALPLRR
;
A
#
# COMPACT_ATOMS: atom_id res chain seq x y z
N MET A 1 18.03 2.26 28.18
CA MET A 1 18.25 3.71 27.88
C MET A 1 17.06 4.51 28.42
N ASN A 2 17.19 5.83 28.57
CA ASN A 2 16.04 6.67 28.92
C ASN A 2 15.21 6.91 27.65
N THR A 3 14.00 6.39 27.62
CA THR A 3 13.10 6.34 26.46
C THR A 3 12.12 7.51 26.38
N ARG A 4 12.26 8.50 27.32
CA ARG A 4 11.38 9.68 27.32
C ARG A 4 11.70 10.63 26.18
N ILE A 5 10.67 11.09 25.49
CA ILE A 5 10.75 12.08 24.42
C ILE A 5 11.24 13.42 24.99
N THR A 6 12.29 13.96 24.40
CA THR A 6 12.83 15.29 24.77
C THR A 6 12.50 16.34 23.71
N GLU A 7 12.37 15.93 22.46
CA GLU A 7 12.13 16.84 21.34
C GLU A 7 11.38 16.15 20.20
N LEU A 8 10.51 16.92 19.52
CA LEU A 8 9.96 16.61 18.21
C LEU A 8 10.32 17.73 17.24
N ILE A 9 10.85 17.35 16.08
CA ILE A 9 11.17 18.28 14.98
C ILE A 9 10.30 17.90 13.79
N ALA A 10 9.52 18.86 13.32
CA ALA A 10 8.73 18.68 12.10
C ALA A 10 9.34 19.49 10.96
N ARG A 11 9.44 18.89 9.78
CA ARG A 11 9.94 19.58 8.58
C ARG A 11 9.13 19.20 7.34
N ARG A 12 9.11 20.14 6.39
CA ARG A 12 8.61 19.86 5.06
C ARG A 12 9.71 19.18 4.27
N ILE A 13 9.37 18.04 3.68
CA ILE A 13 10.19 17.37 2.67
C ILE A 13 9.39 17.18 1.38
N TRP A 14 9.92 16.50 0.40
CA TRP A 14 9.31 16.33 -0.91
C TRP A 14 9.09 14.84 -1.20
N ASP A 15 7.90 14.50 -1.66
CA ASP A 15 7.57 13.15 -2.11
C ASP A 15 8.11 12.88 -3.53
N SER A 16 7.96 11.64 -3.99
CA SER A 16 8.40 11.17 -5.30
C SER A 16 7.72 11.88 -6.49
N ARG A 17 6.61 12.59 -6.24
CA ARG A 17 5.89 13.39 -7.23
C ARG A 17 6.29 14.88 -7.19
N GLY A 18 7.26 15.24 -6.36
CA GLY A 18 7.67 16.64 -6.15
C GLY A 18 6.64 17.45 -5.36
N ARG A 19 5.79 16.81 -4.56
CA ARG A 19 4.81 17.45 -3.69
C ARG A 19 5.34 17.55 -2.26
N PRO A 20 5.03 18.62 -1.51
CA PRO A 20 5.41 18.72 -0.11
C PRO A 20 4.72 17.62 0.72
N THR A 21 5.46 17.06 1.68
CA THR A 21 4.90 16.19 2.72
C THR A 21 5.54 16.49 4.08
N VAL A 22 5.02 15.84 5.13
CA VAL A 22 5.41 16.02 6.53
C VAL A 22 6.39 14.93 6.93
N GLU A 23 7.55 15.33 7.44
CA GLU A 23 8.46 14.48 8.20
C GLU A 23 8.47 14.93 9.66
N VAL A 24 8.44 13.97 10.57
CA VAL A 24 8.66 14.18 12.01
C VAL A 24 9.86 13.37 12.46
N GLU A 25 10.70 13.98 13.30
CA GLU A 25 11.80 13.33 13.98
C GLU A 25 11.60 13.43 15.49
N VAL A 26 11.71 12.31 16.20
CA VAL A 26 11.56 12.20 17.65
C VAL A 26 12.92 11.92 18.26
N HIS A 27 13.32 12.70 19.29
CA HIS A 27 14.54 12.50 20.07
C HIS A 27 14.20 12.04 21.48
N CYS A 28 14.91 11.03 21.96
CA CYS A 28 14.81 10.51 23.33
C CYS A 28 15.96 10.98 24.22
N ALA A 29 15.72 11.10 25.52
CA ALA A 29 16.73 11.49 26.51
C ALA A 29 17.94 10.54 26.55
N GLY A 30 17.78 9.27 26.17
CA GLY A 30 18.85 8.28 26.05
C GLY A 30 19.64 8.36 24.74
N GLY A 31 19.35 9.33 23.87
CA GLY A 31 20.05 9.55 22.60
C GLY A 31 19.45 8.80 21.40
N ALA A 32 18.46 7.92 21.60
CA ALA A 32 17.74 7.29 20.52
C ALA A 32 16.95 8.34 19.72
N ARG A 33 16.86 8.13 18.41
CA ARG A 33 16.09 8.98 17.49
C ARG A 33 15.26 8.10 16.56
N GLY A 34 14.11 8.61 16.16
CA GLY A 34 13.26 7.97 15.17
C GLY A 34 12.68 9.00 14.21
N ARG A 35 12.40 8.57 12.99
CA ARG A 35 11.87 9.41 11.93
C ARG A 35 10.67 8.74 11.28
N GLY A 36 9.66 9.54 10.96
CA GLY A 36 8.49 9.11 10.20
C GLY A 36 8.12 10.12 9.13
N ILE A 37 7.80 9.65 7.95
CA ILE A 37 7.42 10.47 6.80
C ILE A 37 6.01 10.08 6.37
N ALA A 38 5.10 11.04 6.31
CA ALA A 38 3.75 10.76 5.84
C ALA A 38 3.74 10.52 4.32
N PRO A 39 3.31 9.35 3.83
CA PRO A 39 3.08 9.13 2.42
C PRO A 39 1.78 9.81 1.96
N ALA A 40 1.59 9.98 0.65
CA ALA A 40 0.47 10.72 0.08
C ALA A 40 -0.21 9.96 -1.07
N GLY A 41 -1.53 9.75 -0.99
CA GLY A 41 -2.31 9.07 -2.03
C GLY A 41 -2.45 9.88 -3.34
N ALA A 42 -2.74 9.18 -4.45
CA ALA A 42 -3.26 9.78 -5.69
C ALA A 42 -4.79 9.58 -5.75
N SER A 43 -5.25 8.35 -5.54
CA SER A 43 -6.62 8.00 -5.20
C SER A 43 -6.75 7.96 -3.67
N CYS A 44 -7.90 8.35 -3.14
CA CYS A 44 -8.15 8.32 -1.70
C CYS A 44 -9.60 7.91 -1.44
N GLY A 45 -9.80 6.89 -0.63
CA GLY A 45 -11.12 6.51 -0.13
C GLY A 45 -11.76 7.64 0.70
N SER A 46 -13.05 7.81 0.58
CA SER A 46 -13.78 8.93 1.22
C SER A 46 -13.73 8.92 2.75
N ASN A 47 -13.34 7.80 3.34
CA ASN A 47 -13.30 7.59 4.79
C ASN A 47 -11.87 7.48 5.38
N GLU A 48 -10.84 7.85 4.63
CA GLU A 48 -9.46 7.91 5.11
C GLU A 48 -9.25 9.04 6.14
N ALA A 49 -8.17 8.93 6.92
CA ALA A 49 -7.66 10.07 7.70
C ALA A 49 -7.27 11.21 6.75
N VAL A 50 -7.69 12.43 7.09
CA VAL A 50 -7.55 13.59 6.20
C VAL A 50 -6.11 14.03 6.08
N GLU A 51 -5.58 14.00 4.87
CA GLU A 51 -4.30 14.63 4.54
C GLU A 51 -4.49 16.16 4.52
N LEU A 52 -4.03 16.84 5.59
CA LEU A 52 -4.23 18.28 5.74
C LEU A 52 -3.31 19.02 4.77
N ARG A 53 -3.93 19.76 3.85
CA ARG A 53 -3.29 20.59 2.82
C ARG A 53 -3.67 22.06 3.01
N ASP A 54 -2.69 22.96 2.75
CA ASP A 54 -2.90 24.39 2.96
C ASP A 54 -3.85 25.02 1.93
N GLY A 55 -4.05 24.38 0.78
CA GLY A 55 -4.81 24.98 -0.32
C GLY A 55 -4.08 26.16 -0.99
N GLY A 56 -4.84 26.98 -1.72
CA GLY A 56 -4.29 28.18 -2.39
C GLY A 56 -3.42 27.86 -3.60
N ALA A 57 -2.63 28.85 -4.06
CA ALA A 57 -1.85 28.74 -5.29
C ALA A 57 -0.46 28.12 -5.10
N LEU A 58 0.12 28.24 -3.90
CA LEU A 58 1.47 27.74 -3.64
C LEU A 58 1.49 26.21 -3.69
N PHE A 59 2.46 25.65 -4.42
CA PHE A 59 2.59 24.19 -4.65
C PHE A 59 1.30 23.55 -5.22
N GLY A 60 0.48 24.29 -5.97
CA GLY A 60 -0.80 23.80 -6.48
C GLY A 60 -1.80 23.44 -5.39
N GLY A 61 -1.68 24.05 -4.21
CA GLY A 61 -2.54 23.76 -3.05
C GLY A 61 -2.05 22.63 -2.13
N TYR A 62 -0.95 21.95 -2.50
CA TYR A 62 -0.41 20.80 -1.74
C TYR A 62 0.48 21.21 -0.55
N GLY A 63 0.51 22.48 -0.13
CA GLY A 63 1.29 22.93 1.03
C GLY A 63 0.94 22.17 2.31
N VAL A 64 1.90 22.09 3.25
CA VAL A 64 1.74 21.37 4.55
C VAL A 64 2.13 22.26 5.75
N ALA A 65 2.16 23.58 5.58
CA ALA A 65 2.59 24.50 6.63
C ALA A 65 1.68 24.42 7.87
N THR A 66 0.38 24.26 7.66
CA THR A 66 -0.61 24.07 8.75
C THR A 66 -0.33 22.80 9.53
N ALA A 67 -0.13 21.67 8.85
CA ALA A 67 0.20 20.39 9.50
C ALA A 67 1.50 20.49 10.32
N LEU A 68 2.56 21.12 9.76
CA LEU A 68 3.81 21.37 10.48
C LEU A 68 3.63 22.25 11.70
N ALA A 69 2.82 23.30 11.60
CA ALA A 69 2.50 24.17 12.73
C ALA A 69 1.74 23.42 13.83
N ASN A 70 0.85 22.51 13.48
CA ASN A 70 0.12 21.65 14.41
C ASN A 70 1.06 20.71 15.17
N VAL A 71 2.06 20.11 14.47
CA VAL A 71 3.09 19.32 15.15
C VAL A 71 3.86 20.18 16.15
N ALA A 72 4.30 21.37 15.76
CA ALA A 72 5.14 22.21 16.60
C ALA A 72 4.41 22.81 17.81
N ARG A 73 3.13 23.20 17.62
CA ARG A 73 2.37 23.98 18.61
C ARG A 73 1.47 23.14 19.52
N GLU A 74 1.01 21.98 19.03
CA GLU A 74 0.07 21.14 19.76
C GLU A 74 0.60 19.73 20.05
N ILE A 75 1.10 19.01 19.04
CA ILE A 75 1.58 17.63 19.22
C ILE A 75 2.84 17.59 20.07
N ARG A 76 3.84 18.41 19.75
CA ARG A 76 5.11 18.45 20.49
C ARG A 76 4.91 18.71 21.99
N PRO A 77 4.18 19.75 22.44
CA PRO A 77 3.96 19.97 23.89
C PRO A 77 3.23 18.83 24.58
N ALA A 78 2.34 18.12 23.88
CA ALA A 78 1.60 16.98 24.43
C ALA A 78 2.49 15.74 24.61
N LEU A 79 3.48 15.53 23.72
CA LEU A 79 4.29 14.31 23.70
C LEU A 79 5.64 14.43 24.40
N VAL A 80 6.19 15.63 24.60
CA VAL A 80 7.44 15.78 25.36
C VAL A 80 7.25 15.25 26.79
N GLY A 81 8.20 14.37 27.21
CA GLY A 81 8.13 13.67 28.48
C GLY A 81 7.44 12.30 28.44
N GLN A 82 6.71 11.97 27.35
CA GLN A 82 6.11 10.64 27.18
C GLN A 82 7.19 9.59 26.85
N ASP A 83 6.86 8.33 27.08
CA ASP A 83 7.76 7.20 26.81
C ASP A 83 7.48 6.65 25.40
N VAL A 84 8.50 6.60 24.52
CA VAL A 84 8.33 6.08 23.15
C VAL A 84 7.94 4.60 23.12
N LEU A 85 8.16 3.85 24.22
CA LEU A 85 7.75 2.44 24.30
C LEU A 85 6.22 2.27 24.47
N ASP A 86 5.50 3.34 24.87
CA ASP A 86 4.04 3.34 24.98
C ASP A 86 3.39 3.85 23.70
N GLN A 87 3.60 3.13 22.59
CA GLN A 87 3.02 3.48 21.28
C GLN A 87 1.50 3.66 21.35
N ALA A 88 0.81 2.74 22.03
CA ALA A 88 -0.65 2.78 22.11
C ALA A 88 -1.15 4.00 22.90
N GLY A 89 -0.48 4.33 24.02
CA GLY A 89 -0.82 5.51 24.80
C GLY A 89 -0.57 6.81 24.02
N ILE A 90 0.56 6.90 23.30
CA ILE A 90 0.89 8.05 22.47
C ILE A 90 -0.13 8.21 21.33
N ASP A 91 -0.48 7.14 20.62
CA ASP A 91 -1.46 7.19 19.54
C ASP A 91 -2.85 7.58 20.06
N ALA A 92 -3.25 7.06 21.23
CA ALA A 92 -4.50 7.49 21.89
C ALA A 92 -4.50 8.99 22.25
N MET A 93 -3.35 9.51 22.70
CA MET A 93 -3.20 10.95 22.96
C MET A 93 -3.31 11.78 21.67
N LEU A 94 -2.70 11.33 20.57
CA LEU A 94 -2.81 12.00 19.27
C LEU A 94 -4.24 12.04 18.76
N ILE A 95 -4.98 10.92 18.86
CA ILE A 95 -6.39 10.82 18.49
C ILE A 95 -7.26 11.75 19.34
N ALA A 96 -7.07 11.74 20.67
CA ALA A 96 -7.81 12.59 21.59
C ALA A 96 -7.50 14.08 21.37
N LEU A 97 -6.24 14.40 21.07
CA LEU A 97 -5.81 15.77 20.79
C LEU A 97 -6.44 16.30 19.50
N ASP A 98 -6.55 15.49 18.46
CA ASP A 98 -7.26 15.85 17.22
C ASP A 98 -8.77 16.02 17.46
N GLY A 99 -9.40 15.04 18.11
CA GLY A 99 -10.80 15.07 18.51
C GLY A 99 -11.80 14.93 17.36
N THR A 100 -11.34 14.69 16.11
CA THR A 100 -12.23 14.46 14.96
C THR A 100 -12.15 13.00 14.49
N PRO A 101 -13.23 12.43 13.92
CA PRO A 101 -13.24 11.02 13.52
C PRO A 101 -12.17 10.66 12.49
N ASN A 102 -11.83 11.59 11.59
CA ASN A 102 -10.93 11.40 10.47
C ASN A 102 -9.64 12.23 10.56
N LYS A 103 -9.29 12.71 11.76
CA LYS A 103 -8.05 13.46 12.02
C LYS A 103 -7.90 14.74 11.19
N SER A 104 -9.04 15.38 10.88
CA SER A 104 -9.07 16.56 10.00
C SER A 104 -8.58 17.85 10.67
N ARG A 105 -8.52 17.92 12.01
CA ARG A 105 -8.12 19.14 12.70
C ARG A 105 -6.61 19.32 12.74
N LEU A 106 -5.86 18.33 13.16
CA LEU A 106 -4.40 18.36 13.19
C LEU A 106 -3.80 17.94 11.85
N GLY A 107 -4.49 17.08 11.15
CA GLY A 107 -4.10 16.45 9.91
C GLY A 107 -3.59 15.02 10.09
N GLY A 108 -4.18 14.07 9.36
CA GLY A 108 -3.75 12.68 9.34
C GLY A 108 -2.28 12.53 8.98
N ASN A 109 -1.75 13.40 8.10
CA ASN A 109 -0.33 13.45 7.74
C ASN A 109 0.57 13.88 8.92
N ALA A 110 0.17 14.85 9.74
CA ALA A 110 0.91 15.24 10.94
C ALA A 110 0.91 14.11 11.98
N ILE A 111 -0.24 13.46 12.16
CA ILE A 111 -0.44 12.40 13.15
C ILE A 111 0.35 11.15 12.75
N ILE A 112 0.22 10.67 11.51
CA ILE A 112 0.89 9.44 11.10
C ILE A 112 2.42 9.61 11.06
N ALA A 113 2.95 10.74 10.59
CA ALA A 113 4.38 11.00 10.63
C ALA A 113 4.92 10.97 12.05
N THR A 114 4.16 11.52 13.01
CA THR A 114 4.52 11.48 14.44
C THR A 114 4.47 10.07 15.00
N SER A 115 3.40 9.33 14.74
CA SER A 115 3.20 7.95 15.22
C SER A 115 4.30 7.01 14.70
N MET A 116 4.68 7.14 13.42
CA MET A 116 5.78 6.42 12.80
C MET A 116 7.14 6.78 13.40
N ALA A 117 7.39 8.07 13.66
CA ALA A 117 8.63 8.54 14.27
C ALA A 117 8.80 8.00 15.72
N VAL A 118 7.70 7.91 16.46
CA VAL A 118 7.69 7.30 17.81
C VAL A 118 8.05 5.82 17.74
N LEU A 119 7.45 5.09 16.81
CA LEU A 119 7.73 3.67 16.60
C LEU A 119 9.21 3.41 16.26
N ASP A 120 9.76 4.21 15.34
CA ASP A 120 11.16 4.10 14.94
C ASP A 120 12.11 4.44 16.11
N ALA A 121 11.81 5.50 16.91
CA ALA A 121 12.54 5.84 18.10
C ALA A 121 12.48 4.74 19.18
N ALA A 122 11.33 4.06 19.30
CA ALA A 122 11.17 2.92 20.21
C ALA A 122 12.11 1.77 19.82
N ALA A 123 12.13 1.37 18.56
CA ALA A 123 13.03 0.33 18.06
C ALA A 123 14.51 0.71 18.25
N ALA A 124 14.87 1.95 17.89
CA ALA A 124 16.22 2.49 18.09
C ALA A 124 16.64 2.50 19.58
N SER A 125 15.72 2.81 20.48
CA SER A 125 15.99 2.81 21.94
C SER A 125 16.31 1.42 22.49
N GLN A 126 15.79 0.39 21.86
CA GLN A 126 16.05 -1.02 22.16
C GLN A 126 17.24 -1.59 21.38
N GLN A 127 17.85 -0.79 20.49
CA GLN A 127 18.96 -1.20 19.60
C GLN A 127 18.58 -2.39 18.70
N LEU A 128 17.32 -2.44 18.27
CA LEU A 128 16.79 -3.47 17.39
C LEU A 128 16.45 -2.89 16.03
N PRO A 129 16.62 -3.65 14.92
CA PRO A 129 15.98 -3.33 13.66
C PRO A 129 14.46 -3.28 13.86
N LEU A 130 13.78 -2.36 13.18
CA LEU A 130 12.36 -2.12 13.40
C LEU A 130 11.49 -3.39 13.20
N TRP A 131 11.77 -4.19 12.17
CA TRP A 131 11.04 -5.45 11.96
C TRP A 131 11.19 -6.43 13.13
N ARG A 132 12.38 -6.50 13.75
CA ARG A 132 12.62 -7.37 14.91
C ARG A 132 11.95 -6.83 16.17
N TYR A 133 11.97 -5.51 16.37
CA TYR A 133 11.24 -4.85 17.47
C TYR A 133 9.74 -5.17 17.40
N LEU A 134 9.14 -5.09 16.19
CA LEU A 134 7.73 -5.39 15.96
C LEU A 134 7.39 -6.88 16.15
N ALA A 135 8.26 -7.77 15.70
CA ALA A 135 8.04 -9.22 15.79
C ALA A 135 8.23 -9.74 17.21
N GLY A 136 9.09 -9.10 18.03
CA GLY A 136 9.56 -9.68 19.28
C GLY A 136 10.27 -11.00 19.03
N ASP A 137 9.89 -12.04 19.76
CA ASP A 137 10.47 -13.39 19.62
C ASP A 137 9.73 -14.26 18.57
N LYS A 138 8.71 -13.73 17.91
CA LYS A 138 7.96 -14.49 16.90
C LYS A 138 8.80 -14.73 15.65
N PRO A 139 8.65 -15.88 14.99
CA PRO A 139 9.21 -16.09 13.65
C PRO A 139 8.55 -15.13 12.66
N VAL A 140 9.31 -14.71 11.65
CA VAL A 140 8.84 -13.81 10.60
C VAL A 140 9.00 -14.44 9.23
N CYS A 141 8.14 -14.02 8.29
CA CYS A 141 8.23 -14.37 6.87
C CYS A 141 8.48 -13.11 6.04
N LEU A 142 9.26 -13.27 4.98
CA LEU A 142 9.38 -12.26 3.93
C LEU A 142 8.09 -12.27 3.10
N PRO A 143 7.48 -11.11 2.84
CA PRO A 143 6.18 -11.02 2.18
C PRO A 143 6.26 -11.41 0.70
N LEU A 144 5.19 -11.98 0.15
CA LEU A 144 4.99 -12.08 -1.30
C LEU A 144 4.82 -10.66 -1.88
N PRO A 145 5.67 -10.23 -2.83
CA PRO A 145 5.54 -8.90 -3.40
C PRO A 145 4.48 -8.85 -4.50
N GLU A 146 3.73 -7.75 -4.54
CA GLU A 146 2.88 -7.34 -5.66
C GLU A 146 3.55 -6.14 -6.34
N ILE A 147 4.10 -6.35 -7.54
CA ILE A 147 4.96 -5.36 -8.20
C ILE A 147 4.36 -4.90 -9.52
N GLN A 148 4.13 -3.59 -9.64
CA GLN A 148 3.56 -2.94 -10.81
C GLN A 148 4.49 -3.06 -12.03
N ILE A 149 3.95 -3.54 -13.16
CA ILE A 149 4.64 -3.58 -14.46
C ILE A 149 4.16 -2.44 -15.35
N PHE A 150 2.85 -2.21 -15.39
CA PHE A 150 2.25 -1.05 -16.05
C PHE A 150 1.43 -0.26 -15.03
N GLY A 151 1.65 1.05 -14.96
CA GLY A 151 0.82 1.94 -14.17
C GLY A 151 -0.26 2.57 -15.03
N GLY A 152 -1.48 2.70 -14.52
CA GLY A 152 -2.61 3.32 -15.22
C GLY A 152 -3.42 4.23 -14.29
N GLY A 153 -4.71 4.38 -14.53
CA GLY A 153 -5.62 5.16 -13.71
C GLY A 153 -5.06 6.53 -13.31
N ALA A 154 -5.16 6.87 -12.05
CA ALA A 154 -4.64 8.12 -11.50
C ALA A 154 -3.11 8.24 -11.60
N HIS A 155 -2.38 7.13 -11.67
CA HIS A 155 -0.90 7.09 -11.75
C HIS A 155 -0.35 7.47 -13.14
N ALA A 156 -1.20 7.44 -14.18
CA ALA A 156 -0.82 7.70 -15.57
C ALA A 156 -1.81 8.61 -16.29
N GLY A 157 -2.37 9.60 -15.59
CA GLY A 157 -3.29 10.57 -16.19
C GLY A 157 -4.54 9.94 -16.80
N ARG A 158 -4.99 8.79 -16.29
CA ARG A 158 -6.14 8.00 -16.78
C ARG A 158 -5.99 7.56 -18.24
N ARG A 159 -4.74 7.24 -18.66
CA ARG A 159 -4.47 6.74 -20.02
C ARG A 159 -5.13 5.39 -20.29
N ILE A 160 -5.25 4.55 -19.26
CA ILE A 160 -6.13 3.37 -19.19
C ILE A 160 -6.93 3.42 -17.87
N ASP A 161 -8.00 2.62 -17.76
CA ASP A 161 -8.88 2.67 -16.58
C ASP A 161 -8.32 1.89 -15.39
N ILE A 162 -7.73 0.72 -15.61
CA ILE A 162 -7.08 -0.09 -14.55
C ILE A 162 -5.93 0.70 -13.96
N GLN A 163 -5.90 0.84 -12.63
CA GLN A 163 -4.90 1.65 -11.94
C GLN A 163 -3.54 0.97 -11.90
N ASP A 164 -3.49 -0.33 -11.54
CA ASP A 164 -2.23 -1.07 -11.53
C ASP A 164 -2.38 -2.44 -12.20
N LEU A 165 -1.43 -2.74 -13.09
CA LEU A 165 -1.22 -4.08 -13.61
C LEU A 165 0.08 -4.60 -12.99
N LEU A 166 -0.07 -5.48 -11.99
CA LEU A 166 1.01 -6.00 -11.16
C LEU A 166 1.29 -7.47 -11.45
N VAL A 167 2.46 -7.94 -11.01
CA VAL A 167 2.82 -9.35 -11.01
C VAL A 167 3.18 -9.82 -9.60
N MET A 168 2.93 -11.11 -9.35
CA MET A 168 3.20 -11.82 -8.11
C MET A 168 4.08 -13.05 -8.43
N PRO A 169 5.34 -13.10 -8.00
CA PRO A 169 6.25 -14.23 -8.23
C PRO A 169 5.98 -15.35 -7.20
N VAL A 170 4.87 -16.06 -7.39
CA VAL A 170 4.35 -17.04 -6.41
C VAL A 170 5.17 -18.32 -6.29
N ALA A 171 5.98 -18.63 -7.29
CA ALA A 171 6.84 -19.83 -7.30
C ALA A 171 8.25 -19.58 -6.76
N ALA A 172 8.61 -18.33 -6.48
CA ALA A 172 9.90 -18.01 -5.89
C ALA A 172 10.08 -18.70 -4.52
N SER A 173 11.32 -19.05 -4.20
CA SER A 173 11.69 -19.68 -2.92
C SER A 173 12.35 -18.71 -1.93
N SER A 174 12.71 -17.50 -2.40
CA SER A 174 13.36 -16.46 -1.62
C SER A 174 12.93 -15.07 -2.11
N MET A 175 13.22 -14.04 -1.34
CA MET A 175 12.98 -12.66 -1.77
C MET A 175 13.89 -12.27 -2.93
N ASP A 176 15.15 -12.69 -2.89
CA ASP A 176 16.10 -12.42 -3.98
C ASP A 176 15.62 -13.04 -5.31
N GLU A 177 15.20 -14.30 -5.30
CA GLU A 177 14.63 -14.96 -6.48
C GLU A 177 13.35 -14.24 -6.95
N ALA A 178 12.45 -13.86 -6.02
CA ALA A 178 11.22 -13.16 -6.35
C ALA A 178 11.49 -11.84 -7.09
N LEU A 179 12.45 -11.05 -6.60
CA LEU A 179 12.82 -9.79 -7.23
C LEU A 179 13.53 -10.00 -8.56
N ALA A 180 14.36 -11.06 -8.70
CA ALA A 180 15.00 -11.42 -9.97
C ALA A 180 13.96 -11.80 -11.04
N MET A 181 12.93 -12.60 -10.68
CA MET A 181 11.82 -12.95 -11.58
C MET A 181 11.09 -11.69 -12.06
N VAL A 182 10.78 -10.77 -11.16
CA VAL A 182 10.09 -9.53 -11.51
C VAL A 182 10.96 -8.61 -12.37
N ALA A 183 12.27 -8.53 -12.10
CA ALA A 183 13.21 -7.76 -12.91
C ALA A 183 13.18 -8.21 -14.38
N GLU A 184 13.14 -9.54 -14.63
CA GLU A 184 13.06 -10.09 -15.98
C GLU A 184 11.70 -9.79 -16.65
N VAL A 185 10.59 -9.87 -15.92
CA VAL A 185 9.27 -9.48 -16.45
C VAL A 185 9.22 -7.99 -16.79
N TYR A 186 9.74 -7.12 -15.90
CA TYR A 186 9.81 -5.69 -16.13
C TYR A 186 10.67 -5.34 -17.36
N ARG A 187 11.83 -5.99 -17.52
CA ARG A 187 12.69 -5.84 -18.68
C ARG A 187 12.00 -6.30 -19.97
N ALA A 188 11.37 -7.48 -19.94
CA ALA A 188 10.63 -8.03 -21.08
C ALA A 188 9.47 -7.11 -21.52
N ALA A 189 8.73 -6.54 -20.56
CA ALA A 189 7.70 -5.56 -20.81
C ALA A 189 8.24 -4.32 -21.53
N GLY A 190 9.36 -3.75 -21.03
CA GLY A 190 10.04 -2.63 -21.68
C GLY A 190 10.50 -2.91 -23.10
N GLU A 191 10.99 -4.11 -23.39
CA GLU A 191 11.37 -4.54 -24.74
C GLU A 191 10.16 -4.67 -25.66
N LEU A 192 9.07 -5.27 -25.18
CA LEU A 192 7.82 -5.40 -25.95
C LEU A 192 7.22 -4.02 -26.26
N MET A 193 7.19 -3.11 -25.28
CA MET A 193 6.74 -1.73 -25.49
C MET A 193 7.63 -0.99 -26.51
N THR A 194 8.95 -1.20 -26.48
CA THR A 194 9.87 -0.62 -27.45
C THR A 194 9.59 -1.17 -28.86
N ALA A 195 9.43 -2.47 -29.00
CA ALA A 195 9.16 -3.10 -30.29
C ALA A 195 7.81 -2.67 -30.86
N ALA A 196 6.84 -2.34 -30.02
CA ALA A 196 5.53 -1.80 -30.42
C ALA A 196 5.55 -0.28 -30.70
N GLY A 197 6.68 0.42 -30.47
CA GLY A 197 6.77 1.88 -30.60
C GLY A 197 6.00 2.65 -29.51
N LYS A 198 5.71 2.00 -28.37
CA LYS A 198 4.86 2.50 -27.30
C LYS A 198 5.62 2.86 -26.00
N ARG A 199 6.94 2.71 -25.98
CA ARG A 199 7.75 3.03 -24.79
C ARG A 199 7.93 4.53 -24.64
N ALA A 200 7.20 5.16 -23.68
CA ALA A 200 7.19 6.61 -23.47
C ALA A 200 7.78 7.05 -22.10
N GLY A 201 8.19 6.12 -21.24
CA GLY A 201 8.64 6.41 -19.88
C GLY A 201 7.88 5.57 -18.85
N VAL A 202 7.80 6.08 -17.62
CA VAL A 202 7.14 5.39 -16.50
C VAL A 202 6.05 6.25 -15.87
N ALA A 203 5.06 5.60 -15.27
CA ALA A 203 4.00 6.21 -14.47
C ALA A 203 4.52 6.61 -13.07
N ASP A 204 3.66 7.18 -12.23
CA ASP A 204 4.01 7.74 -10.92
C ASP A 204 4.69 6.72 -9.98
N GLU A 205 4.33 5.46 -10.07
CA GLU A 205 4.91 4.39 -9.25
C GLU A 205 6.03 3.59 -9.91
N GLY A 206 6.44 3.98 -11.12
CA GLY A 206 7.58 3.39 -11.83
C GLY A 206 7.24 2.29 -12.84
N GLY A 207 5.98 1.86 -12.95
CA GLY A 207 5.50 0.97 -14.02
C GLY A 207 5.60 1.64 -15.38
N TRP A 208 5.78 0.86 -16.45
CA TRP A 208 5.84 1.42 -17.79
C TRP A 208 4.55 2.22 -18.10
N TRP A 209 4.72 3.33 -18.80
CA TRP A 209 3.61 4.16 -19.25
C TRP A 209 2.66 3.36 -20.15
N PRO A 210 1.33 3.34 -19.86
CA PRO A 210 0.40 2.39 -20.47
C PRO A 210 -0.19 2.90 -21.78
N ASP A 211 0.59 2.98 -22.83
CA ASP A 211 0.10 3.41 -24.15
C ASP A 211 -0.68 2.28 -24.84
N PHE A 212 -1.89 2.00 -24.34
CA PHE A 212 -2.80 0.96 -24.84
C PHE A 212 -4.12 1.57 -25.34
N ALA A 213 -4.74 0.87 -26.30
CA ALA A 213 -6.03 1.26 -26.86
C ALA A 213 -7.23 0.72 -26.05
N SER A 214 -7.00 -0.30 -25.20
CA SER A 214 -8.01 -0.89 -24.32
C SER A 214 -7.35 -1.45 -23.05
N ASN A 215 -8.15 -1.66 -22.01
CA ASN A 215 -7.70 -2.35 -20.80
C ASN A 215 -7.27 -3.79 -21.09
N GLU A 216 -7.94 -4.45 -22.01
CA GLU A 216 -7.61 -5.82 -22.41
C GLU A 216 -6.29 -5.91 -23.17
N GLU A 217 -5.93 -4.91 -24.00
CA GLU A 217 -4.59 -4.83 -24.63
C GLU A 217 -3.49 -4.76 -23.57
N ALA A 218 -3.72 -4.04 -22.46
CA ALA A 218 -2.77 -3.98 -21.34
C ALA A 218 -2.59 -5.36 -20.67
N LEU A 219 -3.69 -6.10 -20.42
CA LEU A 219 -3.64 -7.47 -19.89
C LEU A 219 -2.91 -8.44 -20.82
N GLN A 220 -3.17 -8.36 -22.12
CA GLN A 220 -2.48 -9.15 -23.13
C GLN A 220 -0.97 -8.84 -23.14
N MET A 221 -0.60 -7.54 -23.05
CA MET A 221 0.80 -7.15 -23.02
C MET A 221 1.49 -7.64 -21.75
N LEU A 222 0.82 -7.57 -20.60
CA LEU A 222 1.37 -8.09 -19.34
C LEU A 222 1.58 -9.61 -19.40
N THR A 223 0.59 -10.35 -19.89
CA THR A 223 0.71 -11.81 -20.07
C THR A 223 1.87 -12.17 -20.98
N ARG A 224 1.99 -11.50 -22.14
CA ARG A 224 3.13 -11.69 -23.07
C ARG A 224 4.48 -11.32 -22.41
N SER A 225 4.50 -10.36 -21.49
CA SER A 225 5.73 -9.98 -20.78
C SER A 225 6.18 -11.09 -19.83
N ILE A 226 5.22 -11.72 -19.12
CA ILE A 226 5.47 -12.88 -18.26
C ILE A 226 6.01 -14.06 -19.09
N GLU A 227 5.34 -14.39 -20.20
CA GLU A 227 5.75 -15.47 -21.10
C GLU A 227 7.13 -15.21 -21.71
N LYS A 228 7.40 -13.98 -22.19
CA LYS A 228 8.71 -13.59 -22.76
C LYS A 228 9.83 -13.66 -21.72
N ALA A 229 9.55 -13.42 -20.46
CA ALA A 229 10.49 -13.58 -19.36
C ALA A 229 10.74 -15.07 -18.99
N GLY A 230 9.94 -16.01 -19.52
CA GLY A 230 10.09 -17.45 -19.30
C GLY A 230 9.21 -18.03 -18.17
N TYR A 231 8.24 -17.26 -17.64
CA TYR A 231 7.45 -17.65 -16.46
C TYR A 231 5.96 -17.92 -16.77
N GLY A 232 5.67 -18.59 -17.88
CA GLY A 232 4.28 -18.75 -18.39
C GLY A 232 3.42 -19.82 -17.72
N ASN A 233 3.93 -20.62 -16.78
CA ASN A 233 3.24 -21.81 -16.23
C ASN A 233 2.73 -21.61 -14.79
N GLY A 234 2.27 -20.41 -14.44
CA GLY A 234 1.78 -20.13 -13.10
C GLY A 234 2.86 -19.81 -12.06
N GLU A 235 4.10 -19.59 -12.51
CA GLU A 235 5.22 -19.19 -11.67
C GLU A 235 5.14 -17.72 -11.27
N VAL A 236 4.67 -16.87 -12.21
CA VAL A 236 4.35 -15.46 -12.02
C VAL A 236 2.91 -15.24 -12.42
N MET A 237 2.11 -14.73 -11.49
CA MET A 237 0.68 -14.49 -11.66
C MET A 237 0.40 -12.99 -11.74
N ILE A 238 -0.78 -12.62 -12.21
CA ILE A 238 -1.22 -11.22 -12.32
C ILE A 238 -2.01 -10.82 -11.07
N SER A 239 -1.72 -9.64 -10.52
CA SER A 239 -2.58 -8.89 -9.61
C SER A 239 -3.04 -7.60 -10.30
N LEU A 240 -4.29 -7.22 -10.11
CA LEU A 240 -4.86 -5.98 -10.64
C LEU A 240 -5.34 -5.09 -9.50
N ASP A 241 -5.08 -3.80 -9.61
CA ASP A 241 -5.82 -2.78 -8.88
C ASP A 241 -6.74 -2.07 -9.87
N ILE A 242 -8.03 -2.34 -9.74
CA ILE A 242 -9.03 -1.74 -10.63
C ILE A 242 -9.31 -0.29 -10.21
N ALA A 243 -9.29 0.01 -8.91
CA ALA A 243 -9.66 1.29 -8.33
C ALA A 243 -11.00 1.81 -8.92
N ALA A 244 -12.02 0.94 -8.91
CA ALA A 244 -13.25 1.18 -9.67
C ALA A 244 -14.03 2.44 -9.24
N SER A 245 -13.76 2.99 -8.06
CA SER A 245 -14.29 4.29 -7.61
C SER A 245 -13.86 5.47 -8.49
N GLU A 246 -12.75 5.34 -9.24
CA GLU A 246 -12.27 6.38 -10.16
C GLU A 246 -13.17 6.58 -11.39
N PHE A 247 -13.98 5.58 -11.77
CA PHE A 247 -14.89 5.62 -12.91
C PHE A 247 -16.28 5.05 -12.62
N GLY A 248 -16.59 4.75 -11.35
CA GLY A 248 -17.86 4.17 -10.91
C GLY A 248 -18.36 4.73 -9.59
N SER A 249 -19.68 4.77 -9.43
CA SER A 249 -20.37 5.03 -8.15
C SER A 249 -21.82 4.58 -8.24
N GLY A 250 -22.44 4.24 -7.10
CA GLY A 250 -23.85 3.86 -7.03
C GLY A 250 -24.20 2.67 -7.94
N GLY A 251 -23.27 1.73 -8.15
CA GLY A 251 -23.46 0.57 -9.01
C GLY A 251 -23.50 0.89 -10.51
N GLN A 252 -22.98 2.05 -10.92
CA GLN A 252 -22.85 2.45 -12.32
C GLN A 252 -21.39 2.74 -12.64
N TYR A 253 -20.87 2.18 -13.74
CA TYR A 253 -19.47 2.25 -14.15
C TYR A 253 -19.34 2.80 -15.56
N ARG A 254 -18.38 3.71 -15.78
CA ARG A 254 -18.10 4.34 -17.10
C ARG A 254 -16.60 4.36 -17.35
N PRO A 255 -15.98 3.19 -17.62
CA PRO A 255 -14.58 3.15 -18.01
C PRO A 255 -14.36 3.97 -19.29
N GLY A 256 -13.32 4.78 -19.32
CA GLY A 256 -13.07 5.71 -20.43
C GLY A 256 -12.76 5.01 -21.74
N LEU A 257 -12.04 3.87 -21.69
CA LEU A 257 -11.65 3.12 -22.88
C LEU A 257 -12.76 2.21 -23.42
N GLU A 258 -13.72 1.79 -22.61
CA GLU A 258 -14.81 0.90 -23.04
C GLU A 258 -15.93 1.65 -23.78
N GLN A 259 -15.99 2.98 -23.70
CA GLN A 259 -16.94 3.89 -24.35
C GLN A 259 -18.42 3.51 -24.15
N ARG A 260 -18.73 2.79 -23.07
CA ARG A 260 -20.09 2.41 -22.68
C ARG A 260 -20.25 2.42 -21.17
N SER A 261 -21.49 2.46 -20.71
CA SER A 261 -21.83 2.33 -19.29
C SER A 261 -22.17 0.89 -18.97
N PHE A 262 -21.88 0.48 -17.74
CA PHE A 262 -22.22 -0.82 -17.18
C PHE A 262 -22.97 -0.61 -15.87
N ASP A 263 -23.94 -1.43 -15.57
CA ASP A 263 -24.36 -1.65 -14.19
C ASP A 263 -23.38 -2.57 -13.46
N SER A 264 -23.59 -2.73 -12.15
CA SER A 264 -22.70 -3.52 -11.28
C SER A 264 -22.54 -4.97 -11.76
N ALA A 265 -23.64 -5.62 -12.18
CA ALA A 265 -23.61 -7.00 -12.66
C ALA A 265 -22.81 -7.13 -13.96
N GLN A 266 -23.06 -6.24 -14.91
CA GLN A 266 -22.37 -6.21 -16.20
C GLN A 266 -20.86 -5.94 -16.03
N TRP A 267 -20.49 -5.04 -15.09
CA TRP A 267 -19.09 -4.78 -14.82
C TRP A 267 -18.41 -6.00 -14.17
N CYS A 268 -19.05 -6.64 -13.20
CA CYS A 268 -18.57 -7.89 -12.62
C CYS A 268 -18.38 -8.99 -13.68
N GLU A 269 -19.28 -9.10 -14.68
CA GLU A 269 -19.12 -10.05 -15.79
C GLU A 269 -17.85 -9.78 -16.63
N VAL A 270 -17.49 -8.51 -16.85
CA VAL A 270 -16.23 -8.13 -17.53
C VAL A 270 -15.04 -8.65 -16.75
N LEU A 271 -14.99 -8.37 -15.44
CA LEU A 271 -13.89 -8.80 -14.59
C LEU A 271 -13.81 -10.34 -14.48
N LEU A 272 -14.94 -11.02 -14.34
CA LEU A 272 -14.98 -12.50 -14.29
C LEU A 272 -14.49 -13.13 -15.59
N ARG A 273 -14.75 -12.51 -16.74
CA ARG A 273 -14.20 -12.94 -18.03
C ARG A 273 -12.67 -12.79 -18.05
N TRP A 274 -12.12 -11.67 -17.54
CA TRP A 274 -10.67 -11.50 -17.44
C TRP A 274 -10.03 -12.54 -16.52
N VAL A 275 -10.66 -12.81 -15.36
CA VAL A 275 -10.20 -13.88 -14.43
C VAL A 275 -10.20 -15.27 -15.10
N ALA A 276 -11.11 -15.51 -16.06
CA ALA A 276 -11.17 -16.78 -16.78
C ALA A 276 -10.14 -16.88 -17.93
N GLN A 277 -9.71 -15.74 -18.50
CA GLN A 277 -8.87 -15.68 -19.70
C GLN A 277 -7.38 -15.45 -19.38
N TYR A 278 -7.07 -14.77 -18.31
CA TYR A 278 -5.71 -14.37 -17.93
C TYR A 278 -5.28 -15.02 -16.61
N PRO A 279 -3.98 -15.15 -16.34
CA PRO A 279 -3.47 -15.75 -15.09
C PRO A 279 -3.61 -14.78 -13.91
N ILE A 280 -4.83 -14.28 -13.68
CA ILE A 280 -5.14 -13.36 -12.58
C ILE A 280 -5.36 -14.15 -11.30
N LEU A 281 -4.64 -13.76 -10.24
CA LEU A 281 -4.69 -14.38 -8.92
C LEU A 281 -5.21 -13.42 -7.84
N SER A 282 -5.22 -12.11 -8.13
CA SER A 282 -5.64 -11.07 -7.19
C SER A 282 -6.31 -9.91 -7.92
N ILE A 283 -7.39 -9.37 -7.33
CA ILE A 283 -8.03 -8.13 -7.78
C ILE A 283 -8.35 -7.26 -6.57
N GLU A 284 -7.86 -6.03 -6.59
CA GLU A 284 -8.12 -4.98 -5.63
C GLU A 284 -9.24 -4.06 -6.14
N ASP A 285 -10.16 -3.70 -5.24
CA ASP A 285 -11.30 -2.80 -5.46
C ASP A 285 -11.99 -3.02 -6.82
N PRO A 286 -12.49 -4.26 -7.06
CA PRO A 286 -13.14 -4.61 -8.34
C PRO A 286 -14.35 -3.74 -8.67
N VAL A 287 -14.99 -3.20 -7.64
CA VAL A 287 -16.16 -2.31 -7.72
C VAL A 287 -15.94 -1.06 -6.87
N ALA A 288 -16.76 -0.03 -7.06
CA ALA A 288 -16.66 1.22 -6.31
C ALA A 288 -16.90 1.02 -4.80
N GLU A 289 -16.30 1.87 -3.97
CA GLU A 289 -16.35 1.78 -2.50
C GLU A 289 -17.77 1.84 -1.91
N ASP A 290 -18.72 2.36 -2.67
CA ASP A 290 -20.14 2.47 -2.30
C ASP A 290 -21.02 1.31 -2.85
N ASP A 291 -20.44 0.38 -3.63
CA ASP A 291 -21.16 -0.77 -4.21
C ASP A 291 -20.93 -2.07 -3.43
N THR A 292 -21.37 -2.10 -2.18
CA THR A 292 -21.27 -3.30 -1.34
C THR A 292 -21.95 -4.53 -1.95
N ALA A 293 -23.08 -4.36 -2.65
CA ALA A 293 -23.78 -5.48 -3.28
C ALA A 293 -22.95 -6.09 -4.41
N GLY A 294 -22.32 -5.26 -5.25
CA GLY A 294 -21.38 -5.70 -6.28
C GLY A 294 -20.15 -6.40 -5.70
N MET A 295 -19.60 -5.86 -4.61
CA MET A 295 -18.43 -6.46 -3.92
C MET A 295 -18.74 -7.88 -3.41
N ILE A 296 -19.90 -8.07 -2.76
CA ILE A 296 -20.37 -9.37 -2.27
C ILE A 296 -20.59 -10.33 -3.46
N ALA A 297 -21.25 -9.87 -4.53
CA ALA A 297 -21.55 -10.70 -5.69
C ALA A 297 -20.27 -11.14 -6.42
N PHE A 298 -19.33 -10.23 -6.63
CA PHE A 298 -18.03 -10.54 -7.24
C PHE A 298 -17.24 -11.54 -6.39
N THR A 299 -17.15 -11.30 -5.08
CA THR A 299 -16.42 -12.19 -4.16
C THR A 299 -17.07 -13.58 -4.09
N ALA A 300 -18.39 -13.67 -4.12
CA ALA A 300 -19.07 -14.95 -4.17
C ALA A 300 -18.74 -15.75 -5.45
N ALA A 301 -18.56 -15.07 -6.59
CA ALA A 301 -18.26 -15.69 -7.87
C ALA A 301 -16.77 -16.03 -8.07
N ALA A 302 -15.86 -15.21 -7.55
CA ALA A 302 -14.43 -15.29 -7.83
C ALA A 302 -13.58 -15.69 -6.61
N GLY A 303 -13.98 -15.36 -5.39
CA GLY A 303 -13.15 -15.38 -4.18
C GLY A 303 -12.68 -16.78 -3.73
N ALA A 304 -13.24 -17.86 -4.28
CA ALA A 304 -12.70 -19.20 -4.06
C ALA A 304 -11.44 -19.49 -4.91
N ARG A 305 -11.22 -18.71 -5.98
CA ARG A 305 -10.15 -18.90 -6.96
C ARG A 305 -9.08 -17.81 -6.92
N ILE A 306 -9.46 -16.61 -6.50
CA ILE A 306 -8.59 -15.44 -6.45
C ILE A 306 -8.73 -14.70 -5.13
N GLN A 307 -7.71 -13.91 -4.81
CA GLN A 307 -7.75 -12.90 -3.77
C GLN A 307 -8.61 -11.71 -4.24
N VAL A 308 -9.56 -11.27 -3.40
CA VAL A 308 -10.37 -10.06 -3.61
C VAL A 308 -10.04 -9.11 -2.48
N ILE A 309 -9.35 -8.02 -2.81
CA ILE A 309 -8.82 -7.06 -1.85
C ILE A 309 -9.77 -5.87 -1.72
N GLY A 310 -10.04 -5.45 -0.49
CA GLY A 310 -10.62 -4.14 -0.20
C GLY A 310 -9.54 -3.15 0.18
N ASP A 311 -9.42 -2.05 -0.56
CA ASP A 311 -8.60 -0.88 -0.28
C ASP A 311 -9.48 0.31 0.13
N ASP A 312 -10.02 1.09 -0.80
CA ASP A 312 -10.94 2.20 -0.52
C ASP A 312 -12.23 1.71 0.17
N TYR A 313 -12.63 0.47 -0.09
CA TYR A 313 -13.74 -0.18 0.57
C TYR A 313 -13.51 -0.37 2.08
N LEU A 314 -12.29 -0.64 2.54
CA LEU A 314 -11.94 -0.93 3.95
C LEU A 314 -11.23 0.23 4.65
N VAL A 315 -10.46 1.03 3.93
CA VAL A 315 -9.65 2.18 4.38
C VAL A 315 -8.84 1.91 5.66
N THR A 316 -8.23 0.73 5.75
CA THR A 316 -7.43 0.30 6.91
C THR A 316 -8.18 0.49 8.24
N ASN A 317 -9.49 0.15 8.25
CA ASN A 317 -10.36 0.33 9.42
C ASN A 317 -10.83 -1.03 9.97
N ALA A 318 -10.48 -1.32 11.23
CA ALA A 318 -10.81 -2.60 11.87
C ALA A 318 -12.33 -2.89 11.94
N GLY A 319 -13.17 -1.88 12.08
CA GLY A 319 -14.63 -2.01 12.08
C GLY A 319 -15.15 -2.44 10.71
N ARG A 320 -14.71 -1.73 9.64
CA ARG A 320 -15.07 -2.06 8.25
C ARG A 320 -14.57 -3.44 7.84
N VAL A 321 -13.38 -3.85 8.28
CA VAL A 321 -12.86 -5.22 8.04
C VAL A 321 -13.78 -6.27 8.63
N ARG A 322 -14.23 -6.11 9.88
CA ARG A 322 -15.16 -7.06 10.52
C ARG A 322 -16.52 -7.09 9.82
N GLU A 323 -17.02 -5.94 9.40
CA GLU A 323 -18.29 -5.83 8.66
C GLU A 323 -18.17 -6.52 7.30
N ALA A 324 -17.13 -6.23 6.52
CA ALA A 324 -16.87 -6.87 5.23
C ALA A 324 -16.74 -8.40 5.35
N ALA A 325 -16.08 -8.87 6.41
CA ALA A 325 -15.96 -10.31 6.66
C ALA A 325 -17.32 -10.95 6.99
N ALA A 326 -18.15 -10.32 7.82
CA ALA A 326 -19.49 -10.80 8.14
C ALA A 326 -20.38 -10.88 6.89
N GLN A 327 -20.23 -9.95 5.95
CA GLN A 327 -20.94 -9.88 4.68
C GLN A 327 -20.30 -10.73 3.58
N ARG A 328 -19.07 -11.24 3.78
CA ARG A 328 -18.26 -11.93 2.76
C ARG A 328 -18.00 -11.05 1.54
N ALA A 329 -17.80 -9.76 1.77
CA ALA A 329 -17.61 -8.78 0.71
C ALA A 329 -16.23 -8.85 0.05
N CYS A 330 -15.19 -9.28 0.80
CA CYS A 330 -13.84 -9.52 0.29
C CYS A 330 -13.18 -10.64 1.11
N ASN A 331 -11.94 -11.04 0.76
CA ASN A 331 -11.17 -12.05 1.46
C ASN A 331 -9.72 -11.61 1.78
N ALA A 332 -9.40 -10.35 1.47
CA ALA A 332 -8.12 -9.73 1.75
C ALA A 332 -8.28 -8.24 2.07
N ALA A 333 -7.36 -7.69 2.85
CA ALA A 333 -7.35 -6.30 3.25
C ALA A 333 -6.02 -5.64 2.90
N LEU A 334 -6.08 -4.50 2.22
CA LEU A 334 -4.95 -3.61 2.06
C LEU A 334 -4.74 -2.80 3.34
N ILE A 335 -3.49 -2.64 3.76
CA ILE A 335 -3.10 -2.01 5.02
C ILE A 335 -2.16 -0.85 4.71
N LYS A 336 -2.68 0.37 4.83
CA LYS A 336 -1.97 1.63 4.57
C LYS A 336 -1.94 2.48 5.83
N PRO A 337 -0.79 2.70 6.48
CA PRO A 337 -0.73 3.43 7.76
C PRO A 337 -1.37 4.82 7.74
N ASN A 338 -1.24 5.55 6.64
CA ASN A 338 -1.80 6.90 6.54
C ASN A 338 -3.32 6.93 6.33
N GLN A 339 -3.96 5.83 5.87
CA GLN A 339 -5.43 5.73 5.83
C GLN A 339 -6.02 5.69 7.25
N ALA A 340 -5.40 4.93 8.15
CA ALA A 340 -5.77 4.86 9.56
C ALA A 340 -5.35 6.13 10.32
N GLY A 341 -4.13 6.61 10.08
CA GLY A 341 -3.56 7.82 10.68
C GLY A 341 -2.72 7.58 11.92
N THR A 342 -2.71 6.38 12.50
CA THR A 342 -1.79 5.95 13.58
C THR A 342 -1.31 4.50 13.36
N ILE A 343 -0.17 4.18 13.94
CA ILE A 343 0.38 2.80 13.92
C ILE A 343 -0.53 1.84 14.68
N SER A 344 -1.10 2.27 15.81
CA SER A 344 -1.98 1.42 16.62
C SER A 344 -3.29 1.07 15.90
N GLU A 345 -3.92 2.04 15.21
CA GLU A 345 -5.12 1.77 14.40
C GLU A 345 -4.78 0.90 13.18
N THR A 346 -3.61 1.12 12.56
CA THR A 346 -3.13 0.29 11.45
C THR A 346 -2.96 -1.17 11.88
N LEU A 347 -2.31 -1.41 13.01
CA LEU A 347 -2.14 -2.75 13.58
C LEU A 347 -3.50 -3.38 13.94
N ALA A 348 -4.41 -2.60 14.51
CA ALA A 348 -5.76 -3.09 14.85
C ALA A 348 -6.55 -3.53 13.61
N ALA A 349 -6.37 -2.85 12.47
CA ALA A 349 -6.99 -3.25 11.19
C ALA A 349 -6.37 -4.55 10.64
N LEU A 350 -5.04 -4.68 10.69
CA LEU A 350 -4.33 -5.89 10.30
C LEU A 350 -4.73 -7.08 11.17
N ASP A 351 -4.79 -6.91 12.49
CA ASP A 351 -5.19 -7.97 13.43
C ASP A 351 -6.65 -8.38 13.23
N ALA A 352 -7.54 -7.41 12.97
CA ALA A 352 -8.94 -7.70 12.64
C ALA A 352 -9.05 -8.52 11.35
N ALA A 353 -8.28 -8.18 10.30
CA ALA A 353 -8.26 -8.92 9.05
C ALA A 353 -7.80 -10.37 9.26
N LYS A 354 -6.69 -10.57 9.98
CA LYS A 354 -6.20 -11.92 10.32
C LYS A 354 -7.19 -12.71 11.15
N ALA A 355 -7.82 -12.10 12.15
CA ALA A 355 -8.83 -12.75 12.99
C ALA A 355 -10.08 -13.18 12.20
N CYS A 356 -10.40 -12.45 11.11
CA CYS A 356 -11.48 -12.78 10.18
C CYS A 356 -11.07 -13.80 9.11
N GLY A 357 -9.82 -14.24 9.06
CA GLY A 357 -9.30 -15.17 8.05
C GLY A 357 -8.99 -14.51 6.72
N PHE A 358 -8.88 -13.18 6.67
CA PHE A 358 -8.40 -12.45 5.50
C PHE A 358 -6.89 -12.55 5.38
N SER A 359 -6.37 -12.56 4.16
CA SER A 359 -4.97 -12.20 3.92
C SER A 359 -4.77 -10.69 4.07
N THR A 360 -3.54 -10.29 4.32
CA THR A 360 -3.19 -8.87 4.51
C THR A 360 -2.02 -8.46 3.63
N ILE A 361 -2.11 -7.27 3.07
CA ILE A 361 -1.12 -6.68 2.20
C ILE A 361 -0.75 -5.32 2.77
N VAL A 362 0.46 -5.14 3.30
CA VAL A 362 0.95 -3.79 3.62
C VAL A 362 1.24 -3.07 2.31
N SER A 363 0.82 -1.80 2.21
CA SER A 363 0.94 -1.07 0.95
C SER A 363 1.53 0.32 1.12
N ALA A 364 2.34 0.71 0.13
CA ALA A 364 2.76 2.09 -0.13
C ALA A 364 1.60 2.95 -0.64
N ARG A 365 1.90 4.21 -0.88
CA ARG A 365 1.04 5.17 -1.61
C ARG A 365 1.77 5.64 -2.88
N SER A 366 1.03 6.35 -3.74
CA SER A 366 1.59 6.91 -4.98
C SER A 366 2.71 7.92 -4.72
N GLY A 367 2.57 8.77 -3.69
CA GLY A 367 3.60 9.68 -3.22
C GLY A 367 4.36 9.07 -2.06
N GLU A 368 5.56 8.62 -2.32
CA GLU A 368 6.49 8.00 -1.37
C GLU A 368 7.78 8.80 -1.26
N SER A 369 8.63 8.41 -0.33
CA SER A 369 9.97 8.95 -0.11
C SER A 369 10.98 7.79 0.03
N GLU A 370 12.19 8.11 0.47
CA GLU A 370 13.21 7.10 0.81
C GLU A 370 12.88 6.26 2.05
N ASP A 371 11.81 6.59 2.80
CA ASP A 371 11.38 5.82 3.98
C ASP A 371 11.10 4.36 3.64
N VAL A 372 11.54 3.44 4.51
CA VAL A 372 11.40 1.98 4.30
C VAL A 372 10.51 1.31 5.36
N MET A 373 9.83 2.09 6.18
CA MET A 373 9.05 1.59 7.32
C MET A 373 8.06 0.50 6.92
N ILE A 374 7.36 0.65 5.80
CA ILE A 374 6.37 -0.35 5.36
C ILE A 374 6.97 -1.73 5.08
N ALA A 375 8.24 -1.81 4.67
CA ALA A 375 8.94 -3.10 4.54
C ALA A 375 9.11 -3.76 5.91
N HIS A 376 9.48 -2.98 6.92
CA HIS A 376 9.60 -3.46 8.30
C HIS A 376 8.24 -3.83 8.91
N LEU A 377 7.17 -3.04 8.62
CA LEU A 377 5.81 -3.37 9.06
C LEU A 377 5.34 -4.70 8.46
N ALA A 378 5.56 -4.90 7.15
CA ALA A 378 5.15 -6.13 6.46
C ALA A 378 5.81 -7.38 7.06
N VAL A 379 7.12 -7.31 7.33
CA VAL A 379 7.87 -8.42 7.94
C VAL A 379 7.54 -8.56 9.42
N GLY A 380 7.67 -7.49 10.21
CA GLY A 380 7.52 -7.54 11.66
C GLY A 380 6.13 -7.93 12.13
N TRP A 381 5.10 -7.58 11.36
CA TRP A 381 3.72 -7.98 11.62
C TRP A 381 3.31 -9.27 10.90
N ASN A 382 4.20 -9.91 10.13
CA ASN A 382 3.85 -11.06 9.30
C ASN A 382 2.60 -10.80 8.45
N ALA A 383 2.59 -9.70 7.71
CA ALA A 383 1.45 -9.33 6.88
C ALA A 383 1.21 -10.33 5.72
N GLY A 384 2.26 -11.04 5.32
CA GLY A 384 2.22 -12.04 4.25
C GLY A 384 2.47 -11.45 2.87
N GLN A 385 2.04 -10.22 2.60
CA GLN A 385 2.20 -9.57 1.30
C GLN A 385 2.63 -8.11 1.44
N LEU A 386 3.27 -7.57 0.39
CA LEU A 386 3.69 -6.17 0.30
C LEU A 386 3.48 -5.63 -1.12
N LYS A 387 2.78 -4.49 -1.24
CA LYS A 387 2.58 -3.72 -2.47
C LYS A 387 3.29 -2.38 -2.35
N VAL A 388 4.22 -2.03 -3.27
CA VAL A 388 5.03 -0.80 -3.17
C VAL A 388 4.93 0.08 -4.41
N GLY A 389 4.57 -0.49 -5.52
CA GLY A 389 4.67 0.06 -6.86
C GLY A 389 5.61 -0.81 -7.69
N SER A 390 6.39 -0.21 -8.60
CA SER A 390 7.12 -0.93 -9.63
C SER A 390 8.57 -1.26 -9.26
N PHE A 391 9.28 -1.80 -10.27
CA PHE A 391 10.71 -2.16 -10.24
C PHE A 391 11.59 -1.05 -10.83
N ALA A 392 11.16 0.18 -10.69
CA ALA A 392 11.89 1.41 -11.04
C ALA A 392 11.52 2.52 -10.05
N ARG A 393 12.30 3.62 -10.06
CA ARG A 393 12.26 4.76 -9.14
C ARG A 393 12.80 4.43 -7.75
N SER A 394 13.69 5.29 -7.25
CA SER A 394 14.49 5.03 -6.04
C SER A 394 13.65 4.81 -4.79
N GLU A 395 12.54 5.52 -4.64
CA GLU A 395 11.64 5.41 -3.49
C GLU A 395 10.92 4.04 -3.43
N ARG A 396 10.72 3.38 -4.57
CA ARG A 396 10.18 2.02 -4.63
C ARG A 396 11.27 1.01 -4.35
N MET A 397 12.40 1.16 -5.05
CA MET A 397 13.56 0.26 -4.88
C MET A 397 14.13 0.27 -3.47
N ALA A 398 14.03 1.39 -2.73
CA ALA A 398 14.45 1.45 -1.33
C ALA A 398 13.77 0.38 -0.47
N LYS A 399 12.44 0.17 -0.64
CA LYS A 399 11.66 -0.83 0.09
C LYS A 399 12.01 -2.26 -0.34
N TRP A 400 12.15 -2.50 -1.64
CA TRP A 400 12.55 -3.81 -2.17
C TRP A 400 13.97 -4.18 -1.70
N ASN A 401 14.92 -3.26 -1.78
CA ASN A 401 16.27 -3.47 -1.28
C ASN A 401 16.32 -3.68 0.24
N GLU A 402 15.40 -3.09 0.99
CA GLU A 402 15.32 -3.32 2.43
C GLU A 402 14.88 -4.75 2.75
N LEU A 403 13.98 -5.33 1.97
CA LEU A 403 13.62 -6.75 2.15
C LEU A 403 14.80 -7.69 1.92
N LEU A 404 15.69 -7.39 0.96
CA LEU A 404 16.93 -8.17 0.76
C LEU A 404 17.87 -8.08 1.98
N ARG A 405 18.01 -6.89 2.59
CA ARG A 405 18.80 -6.72 3.82
C ARG A 405 18.19 -7.48 4.99
N ILE A 406 16.86 -7.52 5.08
CA ILE A 406 16.14 -8.30 6.10
C ILE A 406 16.34 -9.79 5.85
N GLU A 407 16.26 -10.26 4.59
CA GLU A 407 16.54 -11.65 4.21
C GLU A 407 17.96 -12.07 4.61
N GLU A 408 18.96 -11.24 4.31
CA GLU A 408 20.35 -11.46 4.70
C GLU A 408 20.49 -11.53 6.23
N ALA A 409 19.85 -10.62 6.97
CA ALA A 409 19.89 -10.59 8.43
C ALA A 409 19.21 -11.81 9.08
N LEU A 410 18.21 -12.41 8.42
CA LEU A 410 17.56 -13.65 8.85
C LEU A 410 18.41 -14.89 8.53
N GLY A 411 19.23 -14.85 7.47
CA GLY A 411 20.08 -15.96 7.05
C GLY A 411 19.28 -17.25 6.81
N SER A 412 19.69 -18.34 7.42
CA SER A 412 19.01 -19.64 7.28
C SER A 412 17.61 -19.71 7.90
N ALA A 413 17.21 -18.71 8.68
CA ALA A 413 15.85 -18.62 9.23
C ALA A 413 14.89 -17.84 8.30
N ALA A 414 15.38 -17.30 7.19
CA ALA A 414 14.54 -16.61 6.22
C ALA A 414 13.52 -17.57 5.62
N GLN A 415 12.27 -17.15 5.62
CA GLN A 415 11.15 -17.86 5.00
C GLN A 415 10.43 -16.91 4.07
N TYR A 416 10.19 -17.32 2.84
CA TYR A 416 9.40 -16.57 1.88
C TYR A 416 7.95 -17.05 1.90
N ALA A 417 7.01 -16.12 1.99
CA ALA A 417 5.59 -16.46 2.16
C ALA A 417 4.99 -17.12 0.91
N GLY A 418 5.40 -16.69 -0.28
CA GLY A 418 4.95 -17.23 -1.55
C GLY A 418 3.42 -17.33 -1.62
N VAL A 419 2.93 -18.37 -2.30
CA VAL A 419 1.50 -18.63 -2.48
C VAL A 419 0.74 -18.88 -1.16
N ALA A 420 1.45 -19.22 -0.08
CA ALA A 420 0.82 -19.45 1.24
C ALA A 420 0.30 -18.15 1.88
N ALA A 421 0.73 -16.99 1.38
CA ALA A 421 0.20 -15.68 1.80
C ALA A 421 -1.23 -15.39 1.32
N LEU A 422 -1.74 -16.15 0.36
CA LEU A 422 -3.04 -15.91 -0.28
C LEU A 422 -4.17 -16.63 0.47
N PRO A 423 -5.42 -16.09 0.44
CA PRO A 423 -6.56 -16.67 1.17
C PRO A 423 -7.16 -17.89 0.46
N LEU A 424 -6.45 -18.49 -0.47
CA LEU A 424 -6.94 -19.57 -1.32
C LEU A 424 -6.97 -20.89 -0.54
N ARG A 425 -8.11 -21.54 -0.50
CA ARG A 425 -8.24 -22.91 0.05
C ARG A 425 -7.64 -23.89 -0.97
N ARG A 426 -6.58 -24.58 -0.56
CA ARG A 426 -6.07 -25.73 -1.28
C ARG A 426 -6.99 -26.94 -1.13
#